data_0d4385eabb6c5bd664677e29c8d566f9
#
_entry.id   0d4385eabb6c5bd664677e29c8d566f9
#
_cell.length_a   1.000
_cell.length_b   1.000
_cell.length_c   1.000
_cell.angle_alpha   90.00
_cell.angle_beta   90.00
_cell.angle_gamma   90.00
#
_symmetry.space_group_name_H-M   'P 1'
#
loop_
_entity.id
_entity.type
_entity.pdbx_description
1 polymer ?
#
loop_
_entity_poly.entity_id
_entity_poly.type
_entity_poly.pdbx_seq_one_letter_code
_entity_poly.pdbx_strand_id
1 'polypeptide(L)'
;MGTRSLALLGSGWHPRLFREECRALLGPIEILHPRLTFVTQAESVLDRISGASLVDDVLHSTSRLWVYEQDVSSEEVASCVHEWAESCLPIGSFAVRARKIGTGVCDLSRREIESEIGAKISSGQRQVDLENPDFEIVVILAGPGDSSGHWDDAQQNPLILWGIRDGSFPGTYVGTSPTDRPFFKPVTMDPRLARLMVSLSFSRGKPSAVVDPFCGTGGIAIEASMLGVEALASDLDSRMVEGTIANLGWANGTGPHRVERCSADSIHEVWGKIERCSF
;
A
#
# COMPACT_ATOMS: atom_id res chain seq x y z
N MET A 1 -16.73 -18.76 -7.75
CA MET A 1 -15.95 -17.71 -7.07
C MET A 1 -15.63 -16.64 -8.10
N GLY A 2 -16.15 -15.43 -7.93
CA GLY A 2 -16.00 -14.37 -8.93
C GLY A 2 -14.64 -13.70 -8.80
N THR A 3 -14.03 -13.39 -9.93
CA THR A 3 -12.83 -12.57 -10.00
C THR A 3 -13.17 -11.17 -9.47
N ARG A 4 -12.60 -10.74 -8.36
CA ARG A 4 -12.73 -9.37 -7.88
C ARG A 4 -11.63 -8.52 -8.48
N SER A 5 -12.01 -7.37 -8.98
CA SER A 5 -11.08 -6.36 -9.47
C SER A 5 -10.86 -5.32 -8.37
N LEU A 6 -9.60 -5.04 -8.05
CA LEU A 6 -9.22 -4.08 -7.02
C LEU A 6 -8.40 -2.95 -7.63
N ALA A 7 -8.67 -1.71 -7.21
CA ALA A 7 -7.79 -0.59 -7.46
C ALA A 7 -7.00 -0.27 -6.19
N LEU A 8 -5.70 -0.09 -6.34
CA LEU A 8 -4.77 0.24 -5.26
C LEU A 8 -4.29 1.68 -5.43
N LEU A 9 -4.51 2.49 -4.42
CA LEU A 9 -3.98 3.86 -4.35
C LEU A 9 -2.63 3.84 -3.63
N GLY A 10 -1.62 4.33 -4.30
CA GLY A 10 -0.26 4.40 -3.76
C GLY A 10 0.05 5.71 -3.05
N SER A 11 1.00 5.62 -2.14
CA SER A 11 1.63 6.76 -1.49
C SER A 11 2.25 7.74 -2.50
N GLY A 12 2.12 9.03 -2.21
CA GLY A 12 2.76 10.08 -3.00
C GLY A 12 4.27 10.18 -2.83
N TRP A 13 4.84 9.47 -1.86
CA TRP A 13 6.27 9.54 -1.54
C TRP A 13 7.15 9.06 -2.70
N HIS A 14 6.84 7.90 -3.30
CA HIS A 14 7.62 7.36 -4.43
C HIS A 14 6.74 6.48 -5.33
N PRO A 15 6.06 7.06 -6.33
CA PRO A 15 5.10 6.32 -7.17
C PRO A 15 5.69 5.09 -7.88
N ARG A 16 6.95 5.16 -8.32
CA ARG A 16 7.61 4.01 -8.95
C ARG A 16 7.81 2.85 -7.97
N LEU A 17 8.29 3.13 -6.76
CA LEU A 17 8.48 2.09 -5.73
C LEU A 17 7.15 1.49 -5.30
N PHE A 18 6.07 2.27 -5.22
CA PHE A 18 4.73 1.75 -5.00
C PHE A 18 4.34 0.68 -6.04
N ARG A 19 4.56 0.98 -7.33
CA ARG A 19 4.24 0.02 -8.39
C ARG A 19 5.11 -1.23 -8.34
N GLU A 20 6.40 -1.09 -8.03
CA GLU A 20 7.29 -2.23 -7.86
C GLU A 20 6.93 -3.07 -6.63
N GLU A 21 6.54 -2.45 -5.52
CA GLU A 21 6.02 -3.17 -4.35
C GLU A 21 4.75 -3.96 -4.71
N CYS A 22 3.80 -3.34 -5.42
CA CYS A 22 2.61 -4.04 -5.91
C CYS A 22 2.98 -5.22 -6.81
N ARG A 23 3.91 -5.07 -7.74
CA ARG A 23 4.38 -6.16 -8.60
C ARG A 23 5.05 -7.29 -7.81
N ALA A 24 5.88 -6.93 -6.84
CA ALA A 24 6.57 -7.91 -6.01
C ALA A 24 5.58 -8.75 -5.19
N LEU A 25 4.57 -8.11 -4.63
CA LEU A 25 3.58 -8.77 -3.78
C LEU A 25 2.49 -9.50 -4.57
N LEU A 26 2.07 -8.98 -5.72
CA LEU A 26 0.88 -9.46 -6.44
C LEU A 26 1.19 -10.13 -7.78
N GLY A 27 2.34 -9.87 -8.37
CA GLY A 27 2.65 -10.24 -9.74
C GLY A 27 2.20 -9.17 -10.75
N PRO A 28 1.70 -9.55 -11.92
CA PRO A 28 1.29 -8.58 -12.94
C PRO A 28 0.18 -7.64 -12.47
N ILE A 29 0.37 -6.35 -12.73
CA ILE A 29 -0.59 -5.28 -12.42
C ILE A 29 -0.85 -4.44 -13.67
N GLU A 30 -2.05 -3.88 -13.81
CA GLU A 30 -2.34 -2.82 -14.76
C GLU A 30 -2.04 -1.46 -14.10
N ILE A 31 -1.32 -0.58 -14.81
CA ILE A 31 -1.01 0.77 -14.33
C ILE A 31 -2.01 1.73 -14.95
N LEU A 32 -2.86 2.34 -14.14
CA LEU A 32 -3.82 3.35 -14.59
C LEU A 32 -3.24 4.77 -14.50
N HIS A 33 -2.41 4.98 -13.50
CA HIS A 33 -1.77 6.26 -13.18
C HIS A 33 -0.53 5.97 -12.34
N PRO A 34 0.49 6.83 -12.26
CA PRO A 34 1.67 6.58 -11.42
C PRO A 34 1.37 6.13 -9.99
N ARG A 35 0.27 6.61 -9.40
CA ARG A 35 -0.21 6.26 -8.06
C ARG A 35 -1.45 5.36 -8.03
N LEU A 36 -1.89 4.84 -9.17
CA LEU A 36 -3.05 3.94 -9.24
C LEU A 36 -2.70 2.71 -10.04
N THR A 37 -2.86 1.56 -9.42
CA THR A 37 -2.75 0.27 -10.08
C THR A 37 -4.04 -0.52 -9.96
N PHE A 38 -4.25 -1.41 -10.90
CA PHE A 38 -5.42 -2.26 -10.96
C PHE A 38 -5.01 -3.72 -11.04
N VAL A 39 -5.72 -4.56 -10.30
CA VAL A 39 -5.44 -5.99 -10.21
C VAL A 39 -6.72 -6.78 -10.39
N THR A 40 -6.68 -7.74 -11.30
CA THR A 40 -7.77 -8.70 -11.49
C THR A 40 -7.30 -10.06 -11.00
N GLN A 41 -7.60 -10.44 -9.78
CA GLN A 41 -7.16 -11.71 -9.18
C GLN A 41 -8.20 -12.30 -8.23
N ALA A 42 -7.93 -13.57 -7.82
CA ALA A 42 -8.74 -14.29 -6.84
C ALA A 42 -8.49 -13.78 -5.39
N GLU A 43 -9.27 -14.28 -4.45
CA GLU A 43 -9.52 -13.85 -3.07
C GLU A 43 -8.30 -13.54 -2.17
N SER A 44 -7.07 -13.93 -2.53
CA SER A 44 -5.89 -13.75 -1.64
C SER A 44 -5.14 -12.42 -1.80
N VAL A 45 -5.64 -11.48 -2.58
CA VAL A 45 -4.93 -10.20 -2.84
C VAL A 45 -4.80 -9.37 -1.58
N LEU A 46 -5.85 -9.25 -0.80
CA LEU A 46 -5.87 -8.44 0.42
C LEU A 46 -4.87 -8.92 1.46
N ASP A 47 -4.77 -10.24 1.66
CA ASP A 47 -3.80 -10.81 2.60
C ASP A 47 -2.36 -10.48 2.18
N ARG A 48 -2.10 -10.49 0.87
CA ARG A 48 -0.75 -10.22 0.33
C ARG A 48 -0.34 -8.76 0.43
N ILE A 49 -1.29 -7.83 0.34
CA ILE A 49 -1.03 -6.39 0.42
C ILE A 49 -1.30 -5.77 1.78
N SER A 50 -1.87 -6.49 2.73
CA SER A 50 -2.17 -5.98 4.08
C SER A 50 -0.94 -5.45 4.81
N GLY A 51 0.24 -5.94 4.44
CA GLY A 51 1.52 -5.49 4.95
C GLY A 51 2.31 -4.57 4.02
N ALA A 52 1.74 -4.13 2.90
CA ALA A 52 2.45 -3.26 1.95
C ALA A 52 2.77 -1.90 2.56
N SER A 53 3.96 -1.38 2.28
CA SER A 53 4.43 -0.13 2.88
C SER A 53 3.95 1.12 2.13
N LEU A 54 3.65 1.00 0.84
CA LEU A 54 3.32 2.12 -0.03
C LEU A 54 1.90 2.10 -0.57
N VAL A 55 1.06 1.16 -0.16
CA VAL A 55 -0.39 1.16 -0.45
C VAL A 55 -1.11 1.97 0.61
N ASP A 56 -1.81 3.00 0.19
CA ASP A 56 -2.55 3.90 1.09
C ASP A 56 -4.03 3.52 1.19
N ASP A 57 -4.60 2.97 0.12
CA ASP A 57 -6.02 2.61 0.08
C ASP A 57 -6.29 1.50 -0.95
N VAL A 58 -7.34 0.74 -0.71
CA VAL A 58 -7.80 -0.35 -1.59
C VAL A 58 -9.28 -0.18 -1.86
N LEU A 59 -9.65 -0.20 -3.14
CA LEU A 59 -11.03 -0.08 -3.58
C LEU A 59 -11.45 -1.31 -4.35
N HIS A 60 -12.67 -1.78 -4.10
CA HIS A 60 -13.33 -2.83 -4.89
C HIS A 60 -14.56 -2.29 -5.63
N SER A 61 -15.15 -3.10 -6.50
CA SER A 61 -16.31 -2.74 -7.32
C SER A 61 -16.09 -1.44 -8.10
N THR A 62 -14.88 -1.24 -8.59
CA THR A 62 -14.44 0.04 -9.16
C THR A 62 -14.99 0.29 -10.55
N SER A 63 -15.17 1.57 -10.89
CA SER A 63 -15.39 2.07 -12.24
C SER A 63 -14.54 3.32 -12.49
N ARG A 64 -14.42 3.72 -13.75
CA ARG A 64 -13.52 4.83 -14.11
C ARG A 64 -14.02 5.59 -15.35
N LEU A 65 -13.66 6.86 -15.41
CA LEU A 65 -13.87 7.75 -16.56
C LEU A 65 -12.51 8.34 -16.95
N TRP A 66 -12.10 8.14 -18.20
CA TRP A 66 -10.92 8.81 -18.76
C TRP A 66 -11.30 10.20 -19.25
N VAL A 67 -10.52 11.20 -18.85
CA VAL A 67 -10.72 12.59 -19.23
C VAL A 67 -9.64 12.98 -20.23
N TYR A 68 -9.96 13.00 -21.53
CA TYR A 68 -8.95 13.25 -22.56
C TYR A 68 -8.92 14.74 -22.94
N GLU A 69 -9.81 15.35 -23.50
CA GLU A 69 -9.74 16.72 -24.02
C GLU A 69 -10.97 17.57 -23.66
N GLN A 70 -11.87 17.03 -22.83
CA GLN A 70 -13.12 17.67 -22.48
C GLN A 70 -13.10 18.09 -21.01
N ASP A 71 -13.67 19.25 -20.74
CA ASP A 71 -14.04 19.62 -19.39
C ASP A 71 -15.19 18.72 -18.93
N VAL A 72 -14.99 18.07 -17.79
CA VAL A 72 -15.99 17.23 -17.13
C VAL A 72 -16.53 18.00 -15.93
N SER A 73 -17.84 18.10 -15.83
CA SER A 73 -18.51 18.76 -14.69
C SER A 73 -18.71 17.81 -13.52
N SER A 74 -18.87 18.35 -12.32
CA SER A 74 -19.20 17.56 -11.12
C SER A 74 -20.53 16.80 -11.27
N GLU A 75 -21.49 17.39 -11.97
CA GLU A 75 -22.80 16.76 -12.25
C GLU A 75 -22.67 15.53 -13.15
N GLU A 76 -21.83 15.61 -14.20
CA GLU A 76 -21.55 14.47 -15.09
C GLU A 76 -20.88 13.32 -14.32
N VAL A 77 -19.89 13.63 -13.50
CA VAL A 77 -19.24 12.62 -12.62
C VAL A 77 -20.28 11.99 -11.70
N ALA A 78 -21.10 12.81 -11.04
CA ALA A 78 -22.13 12.32 -10.13
C ALA A 78 -23.16 11.43 -10.85
N SER A 79 -23.48 11.71 -12.12
CA SER A 79 -24.37 10.88 -12.95
C SER A 79 -23.76 9.51 -13.24
N CYS A 80 -22.49 9.47 -13.66
CA CYS A 80 -21.76 8.21 -13.88
C CYS A 80 -21.64 7.37 -12.59
N VAL A 81 -21.37 8.03 -11.46
CA VAL A 81 -21.28 7.36 -10.17
C VAL A 81 -22.64 6.84 -9.71
N HIS A 82 -23.71 7.56 -9.98
CA HIS A 82 -25.08 7.12 -9.68
C HIS A 82 -25.47 5.87 -10.48
N GLU A 83 -25.24 5.85 -11.79
CA GLU A 83 -25.49 4.66 -12.62
C GLU A 83 -24.72 3.43 -12.13
N TRP A 84 -23.47 3.62 -11.78
CA TRP A 84 -22.65 2.57 -11.17
C TRP A 84 -23.22 2.12 -9.81
N ALA A 85 -23.65 3.07 -8.99
CA ALA A 85 -24.21 2.83 -7.64
C ALA A 85 -25.46 1.92 -7.69
N GLU A 86 -26.35 2.13 -8.67
CA GLU A 86 -27.55 1.31 -8.83
C GLU A 86 -27.23 -0.17 -9.14
N SER A 87 -26.06 -0.44 -9.71
CA SER A 87 -25.65 -1.79 -10.09
C SER A 87 -24.90 -2.56 -8.99
N CYS A 88 -24.26 -1.87 -8.04
CA CYS A 88 -23.30 -2.55 -7.15
C CYS A 88 -23.28 -2.06 -5.69
N LEU A 89 -23.91 -0.93 -5.35
CA LEU A 89 -23.89 -0.46 -3.96
C LEU A 89 -24.85 -1.25 -3.07
N PRO A 90 -24.42 -1.58 -1.84
CA PRO A 90 -25.31 -2.14 -0.84
C PRO A 90 -26.35 -1.12 -0.36
N ILE A 91 -27.35 -1.60 0.36
CA ILE A 91 -28.27 -0.78 1.15
C ILE A 91 -27.56 -0.41 2.45
N GLY A 92 -27.74 0.81 2.93
CA GLY A 92 -27.13 1.28 4.19
C GLY A 92 -26.70 2.73 4.15
N SER A 93 -26.06 3.16 5.21
CA SER A 93 -25.48 4.49 5.31
C SER A 93 -24.13 4.56 4.58
N PHE A 94 -23.83 5.70 3.99
CA PHE A 94 -22.59 5.86 3.24
C PHE A 94 -21.99 7.25 3.39
N ALA A 95 -20.68 7.33 3.15
CA ALA A 95 -19.97 8.59 2.94
C ALA A 95 -19.28 8.59 1.57
N VAL A 96 -19.20 9.77 0.95
CA VAL A 96 -18.37 9.99 -0.25
C VAL A 96 -17.09 10.69 0.18
N ARG A 97 -15.94 10.18 -0.27
CA ARG A 97 -14.61 10.71 0.03
C ARG A 97 -13.85 10.98 -1.26
N ALA A 98 -13.74 12.23 -1.66
CA ALA A 98 -12.99 12.61 -2.85
C ALA A 98 -11.52 12.91 -2.51
N ARG A 99 -10.61 12.40 -3.35
CA ARG A 99 -9.17 12.63 -3.24
C ARG A 99 -8.61 13.15 -4.56
N LYS A 100 -7.72 14.14 -4.49
CA LYS A 100 -6.94 14.59 -5.64
C LYS A 100 -5.55 13.98 -5.59
N ILE A 101 -5.08 13.48 -6.72
CA ILE A 101 -3.68 13.05 -6.92
C ILE A 101 -3.12 13.71 -8.16
N GLY A 102 -1.82 14.03 -8.14
CA GLY A 102 -1.23 14.91 -9.15
C GLY A 102 -1.83 16.32 -9.08
N THR A 103 -1.96 16.94 -10.22
CA THR A 103 -2.57 18.28 -10.36
C THR A 103 -4.11 18.25 -10.24
N GLY A 104 -4.71 17.06 -10.12
CA GLY A 104 -6.15 16.88 -10.17
C GLY A 104 -6.69 16.83 -11.60
N VAL A 105 -8.01 16.76 -11.74
CA VAL A 105 -8.69 16.68 -13.03
C VAL A 105 -9.59 17.88 -13.17
N CYS A 106 -9.45 18.64 -14.27
CA CYS A 106 -10.17 19.89 -14.51
C CYS A 106 -10.16 20.76 -13.23
N ASP A 107 -11.05 21.71 -13.11
CA ASP A 107 -11.21 22.53 -11.92
C ASP A 107 -12.15 21.89 -10.87
N LEU A 108 -12.37 20.57 -10.95
CA LEU A 108 -13.27 19.86 -10.05
C LEU A 108 -12.86 20.02 -8.58
N SER A 109 -13.80 20.49 -7.78
CA SER A 109 -13.64 20.59 -6.33
C SER A 109 -14.00 19.27 -5.66
N ARG A 110 -13.18 18.82 -4.69
CA ARG A 110 -13.51 17.63 -3.89
C ARG A 110 -14.88 17.77 -3.21
N ARG A 111 -15.14 18.94 -2.63
CA ARG A 111 -16.38 19.21 -1.90
C ARG A 111 -17.62 19.17 -2.80
N GLU A 112 -17.50 19.69 -4.02
CA GLU A 112 -18.59 19.64 -5.00
C GLU A 112 -18.88 18.20 -5.41
N ILE A 113 -17.84 17.43 -5.76
CA ILE A 113 -17.97 16.00 -6.10
C ILE A 113 -18.62 15.20 -4.95
N GLU A 114 -18.18 15.39 -3.71
CA GLU A 114 -18.76 14.72 -2.55
C GLU A 114 -20.24 15.09 -2.36
N SER A 115 -20.58 16.36 -2.51
CA SER A 115 -21.95 16.88 -2.38
C SER A 115 -22.88 16.37 -3.46
N GLU A 116 -22.47 16.50 -4.73
CA GLU A 116 -23.27 16.08 -5.89
C GLU A 116 -23.55 14.57 -5.91
N ILE A 117 -22.51 13.78 -5.65
CA ILE A 117 -22.65 12.32 -5.56
C ILE A 117 -23.52 11.93 -4.37
N GLY A 118 -23.28 12.53 -3.21
CA GLY A 118 -24.08 12.28 -2.01
C GLY A 118 -25.56 12.57 -2.23
N ALA A 119 -25.87 13.70 -2.82
CA ALA A 119 -27.25 14.09 -3.13
C ALA A 119 -27.91 13.12 -4.13
N LYS A 120 -27.17 12.72 -5.18
CA LYS A 120 -27.69 11.88 -6.27
C LYS A 120 -27.93 10.43 -5.85
N ILE A 121 -27.12 9.88 -4.96
CA ILE A 121 -27.23 8.50 -4.45
C ILE A 121 -28.20 8.38 -3.29
N SER A 122 -28.41 9.47 -2.54
CA SER A 122 -29.33 9.46 -1.41
C SER A 122 -30.75 9.05 -1.80
N SER A 123 -31.30 8.08 -1.07
CA SER A 123 -32.62 7.51 -1.30
C SER A 123 -33.21 7.01 0.03
N GLY A 124 -34.42 6.45 0.00
CA GLY A 124 -34.99 5.80 1.18
C GLY A 124 -34.19 4.58 1.69
N GLN A 125 -33.33 4.02 0.87
CA GLN A 125 -32.51 2.84 1.19
C GLN A 125 -31.03 3.17 1.44
N ARG A 126 -30.56 4.37 1.01
CA ARG A 126 -29.18 4.82 1.15
C ARG A 126 -29.19 6.23 1.73
N GLN A 127 -28.57 6.42 2.87
CA GLN A 127 -28.51 7.70 3.57
C GLN A 127 -27.06 8.12 3.80
N VAL A 128 -26.79 9.42 3.68
CA VAL A 128 -25.45 9.97 3.96
C VAL A 128 -25.20 9.95 5.48
N ASP A 129 -24.11 9.31 5.88
CA ASP A 129 -23.55 9.40 7.23
C ASP A 129 -22.05 9.68 7.10
N LEU A 130 -21.62 10.85 7.55
CA LEU A 130 -20.22 11.27 7.44
C LEU A 130 -19.35 10.80 8.61
N GLU A 131 -19.95 10.38 9.72
CA GLU A 131 -19.24 10.00 10.94
C GLU A 131 -19.07 8.48 11.06
N ASN A 132 -20.13 7.71 10.83
CA ASN A 132 -20.13 6.26 10.98
C ASN A 132 -20.86 5.56 9.83
N PRO A 133 -20.37 5.70 8.58
CA PRO A 133 -21.00 5.08 7.42
C PRO A 133 -20.80 3.56 7.43
N ASP A 134 -21.79 2.80 6.94
CA ASP A 134 -21.65 1.37 6.72
C ASP A 134 -20.63 1.07 5.63
N PHE A 135 -20.47 1.97 4.66
CA PHE A 135 -19.44 1.88 3.62
C PHE A 135 -19.03 3.27 3.09
N GLU A 136 -17.84 3.36 2.53
CA GLU A 136 -17.35 4.59 1.91
C GLU A 136 -17.16 4.44 0.41
N ILE A 137 -17.69 5.40 -0.34
CA ILE A 137 -17.41 5.57 -1.77
C ILE A 137 -16.22 6.51 -1.89
N VAL A 138 -15.13 6.01 -2.42
CA VAL A 138 -13.94 6.83 -2.65
C VAL A 138 -13.90 7.23 -4.13
N VAL A 139 -13.72 8.53 -4.38
CA VAL A 139 -13.58 9.10 -5.73
C VAL A 139 -12.18 9.70 -5.85
N ILE A 140 -11.40 9.22 -6.80
CA ILE A 140 -10.03 9.67 -7.02
C ILE A 140 -9.98 10.50 -8.30
N LEU A 141 -9.66 11.79 -8.14
CA LEU A 141 -9.44 12.73 -9.22
C LEU A 141 -7.95 12.72 -9.57
N ALA A 142 -7.57 11.91 -10.53
CA ALA A 142 -6.18 11.65 -10.89
C ALA A 142 -5.79 12.48 -12.11
N GLY A 143 -5.04 13.54 -11.89
CA GLY A 143 -4.48 14.38 -12.95
C GLY A 143 -3.00 14.09 -13.20
N PRO A 144 -2.37 14.76 -14.16
CA PRO A 144 -0.94 14.66 -14.41
C PRO A 144 -0.12 14.93 -13.15
N GLY A 145 1.07 14.36 -13.08
CA GLY A 145 2.03 14.67 -12.02
C GLY A 145 2.52 16.10 -12.12
N ASP A 146 3.04 16.60 -11.00
CA ASP A 146 3.78 17.85 -11.00
C ASP A 146 5.19 17.67 -11.60
N SER A 147 5.90 18.77 -11.80
CA SER A 147 7.27 18.80 -12.32
C SER A 147 8.33 18.28 -11.34
N SER A 148 7.96 17.63 -10.24
CA SER A 148 8.88 17.21 -9.17
C SER A 148 9.86 16.10 -9.57
N GLY A 149 9.73 15.53 -10.78
CA GLY A 149 10.59 14.48 -11.30
C GLY A 149 10.38 13.09 -10.69
N HIS A 150 9.45 12.93 -9.76
CA HIS A 150 9.07 11.64 -9.16
C HIS A 150 8.02 10.88 -9.97
N TRP A 151 7.50 11.49 -11.01
CA TRP A 151 6.54 10.94 -11.96
C TRP A 151 7.32 10.50 -13.19
N ASP A 152 7.56 9.22 -13.28
CA ASP A 152 8.26 8.61 -14.40
C ASP A 152 7.36 8.53 -15.68
N ASP A 153 7.83 7.83 -16.72
CA ASP A 153 7.16 7.67 -18.01
C ASP A 153 5.85 6.88 -17.97
N ALA A 154 5.28 6.61 -16.78
CA ALA A 154 3.99 5.96 -16.68
C ALA A 154 2.88 6.86 -17.22
N GLN A 155 1.87 6.25 -17.80
CA GLN A 155 0.72 6.97 -18.37
C GLN A 155 0.11 7.93 -17.35
N GLN A 156 0.04 9.20 -17.71
CA GLN A 156 -0.47 10.27 -16.86
C GLN A 156 -1.74 10.92 -17.43
N ASN A 157 -2.50 10.17 -18.23
CA ASN A 157 -3.78 10.68 -18.71
C ASN A 157 -4.71 10.92 -17.53
N PRO A 158 -5.36 12.08 -17.47
CA PRO A 158 -6.31 12.36 -16.41
C PRO A 158 -7.44 11.33 -16.38
N LEU A 159 -7.76 10.86 -15.19
CA LEU A 159 -8.86 9.93 -14.99
C LEU A 159 -9.58 10.21 -13.66
N ILE A 160 -10.84 9.88 -13.63
CA ILE A 160 -11.65 9.83 -12.41
C ILE A 160 -11.97 8.37 -12.15
N LEU A 161 -11.56 7.86 -10.99
CA LEU A 161 -11.81 6.49 -10.58
C LEU A 161 -12.64 6.51 -9.30
N TRP A 162 -13.64 5.64 -9.21
CA TRP A 162 -14.41 5.48 -7.99
C TRP A 162 -14.62 4.00 -7.66
N GLY A 163 -14.93 3.75 -6.41
CA GLY A 163 -15.18 2.40 -5.90
C GLY A 163 -15.53 2.44 -4.43
N ILE A 164 -15.82 1.27 -3.88
CA ILE A 164 -16.08 1.08 -2.46
C ILE A 164 -14.74 0.80 -1.77
N ARG A 165 -14.45 1.53 -0.67
CA ARG A 165 -13.26 1.26 0.14
C ARG A 165 -13.37 -0.13 0.76
N ASP A 166 -12.28 -0.88 0.69
CA ASP A 166 -12.19 -2.17 1.37
C ASP A 166 -11.91 -1.95 2.86
N GLY A 167 -12.94 -2.18 3.69
CA GLY A 167 -12.85 -1.97 5.13
C GLY A 167 -11.93 -2.97 5.86
N SER A 168 -11.50 -4.04 5.19
CA SER A 168 -10.55 -5.01 5.76
C SER A 168 -9.09 -4.60 5.54
N PHE A 169 -8.83 -3.65 4.63
CA PHE A 169 -7.49 -3.12 4.43
C PHE A 169 -7.10 -2.18 5.58
N PRO A 170 -5.96 -2.40 6.27
CA PRO A 170 -5.59 -1.65 7.47
C PRO A 170 -5.20 -0.18 7.20
N GLY A 171 -5.16 0.24 5.93
CA GLY A 171 -4.72 1.58 5.54
C GLY A 171 -3.20 1.71 5.40
N THR A 172 -2.74 2.96 5.34
CA THR A 172 -1.32 3.29 5.18
C THR A 172 -0.46 2.67 6.27
N TYR A 173 0.57 1.95 5.87
CA TYR A 173 1.54 1.38 6.81
C TYR A 173 2.31 2.48 7.56
N VAL A 174 2.24 2.45 8.85
CA VAL A 174 2.93 3.42 9.73
C VAL A 174 4.21 2.82 10.33
N GLY A 175 4.19 1.52 10.60
CA GLY A 175 5.27 0.83 11.32
C GLY A 175 5.34 1.20 12.80
N THR A 176 6.34 0.66 13.46
CA THR A 176 6.68 1.00 14.84
C THR A 176 7.77 2.05 14.87
N SER A 177 7.54 3.15 15.60
CA SER A 177 8.56 4.21 15.73
C SER A 177 9.90 3.62 16.21
N PRO A 178 11.02 3.96 15.56
CA PRO A 178 12.33 3.52 16.03
C PRO A 178 12.63 3.91 17.48
N THR A 179 12.11 5.05 17.94
CA THR A 179 12.29 5.56 19.31
C THR A 179 11.53 4.76 20.37
N ASP A 180 10.54 3.97 19.98
CA ASP A 180 9.76 3.13 20.90
C ASP A 180 10.42 1.77 21.14
N ARG A 181 11.48 1.45 20.38
CA ARG A 181 12.21 0.20 20.47
C ARG A 181 13.11 0.16 21.70
N PRO A 182 13.27 -1.00 22.35
CA PRO A 182 14.20 -1.17 23.47
C PRO A 182 15.63 -0.73 23.18
N PHE A 183 16.08 -0.94 21.93
CA PHE A 183 17.39 -0.51 21.47
C PHE A 183 17.25 0.41 20.26
N PHE A 184 17.65 1.66 20.43
CA PHE A 184 17.58 2.71 19.42
C PHE A 184 18.95 3.36 19.16
N LYS A 185 19.17 3.74 17.91
CA LYS A 185 20.30 4.56 17.46
C LYS A 185 19.80 5.61 16.46
N PRO A 186 20.38 6.82 16.41
CA PRO A 186 19.97 7.86 15.47
C PRO A 186 20.03 7.45 13.99
N VAL A 187 20.83 6.44 13.65
CA VAL A 187 20.98 5.88 12.29
C VAL A 187 20.03 4.72 12.01
N THR A 188 19.04 4.49 12.87
CA THR A 188 18.02 3.44 12.66
C THR A 188 17.22 3.74 11.40
N MET A 189 17.10 2.74 10.53
CA MET A 189 16.33 2.84 9.30
C MET A 189 14.85 3.12 9.59
N ASP A 190 14.23 3.94 8.76
CA ASP A 190 12.79 4.17 8.78
C ASP A 190 12.02 2.86 8.58
N PRO A 191 11.04 2.53 9.41
CA PRO A 191 10.28 1.28 9.33
C PRO A 191 9.58 1.07 8.00
N ARG A 192 9.08 2.15 7.39
CA ARG A 192 8.41 2.09 6.08
C ARG A 192 9.39 1.70 4.98
N LEU A 193 10.61 2.22 5.04
CA LEU A 193 11.67 1.83 4.09
C LEU A 193 12.11 0.39 4.31
N ALA A 194 12.31 -0.02 5.56
CA ALA A 194 12.65 -1.41 5.88
C ALA A 194 11.57 -2.39 5.39
N ARG A 195 10.31 -2.07 5.63
CA ARG A 195 9.15 -2.84 5.12
C ARG A 195 9.15 -2.94 3.60
N LEU A 196 9.38 -1.82 2.90
CA LEU A 196 9.47 -1.79 1.46
C LEU A 196 10.57 -2.73 0.92
N MET A 197 11.76 -2.68 1.52
CA MET A 197 12.87 -3.57 1.12
C MET A 197 12.49 -5.04 1.26
N VAL A 198 11.84 -5.41 2.36
CA VAL A 198 11.34 -6.78 2.55
C VAL A 198 10.26 -7.12 1.53
N SER A 199 9.28 -6.23 1.30
CA SER A 199 8.21 -6.45 0.29
C SER A 199 8.78 -6.67 -1.11
N LEU A 200 9.78 -5.89 -1.52
CA LEU A 200 10.44 -6.03 -2.83
C LEU A 200 11.15 -7.37 -3.00
N SER A 201 11.59 -7.99 -1.91
CA SER A 201 12.19 -9.33 -1.95
C SER A 201 11.23 -10.44 -2.38
N PHE A 202 9.92 -10.15 -2.38
CA PHE A 202 8.86 -11.11 -2.78
C PHE A 202 8.68 -11.23 -4.30
N SER A 203 9.46 -10.52 -5.09
CA SER A 203 9.33 -10.47 -6.57
C SER A 203 9.36 -11.84 -7.27
N ARG A 204 9.92 -12.85 -6.61
CA ARG A 204 9.94 -14.26 -7.07
C ARG A 204 9.09 -15.18 -6.19
N GLY A 205 8.12 -14.63 -5.48
CA GLY A 205 7.32 -15.29 -4.45
C GLY A 205 7.88 -15.05 -3.06
N LYS A 206 7.12 -15.42 -2.02
CA LYS A 206 7.54 -15.23 -0.62
C LYS A 206 8.86 -15.98 -0.37
N PRO A 207 9.96 -15.28 0.02
CA PRO A 207 11.22 -15.95 0.31
C PRO A 207 11.11 -16.81 1.57
N SER A 208 11.94 -17.84 1.69
CA SER A 208 12.05 -18.61 2.92
C SER A 208 12.72 -17.81 4.03
N ALA A 209 13.71 -16.99 3.69
CA ALA A 209 14.42 -16.13 4.61
C ALA A 209 14.83 -14.80 3.96
N VAL A 210 14.96 -13.78 4.79
CA VAL A 210 15.65 -12.52 4.49
C VAL A 210 16.96 -12.51 5.27
N VAL A 211 18.06 -12.23 4.57
CA VAL A 211 19.40 -12.15 5.18
C VAL A 211 19.79 -10.68 5.27
N ASP A 212 20.15 -10.23 6.47
CA ASP A 212 20.67 -8.89 6.72
C ASP A 212 22.05 -8.98 7.39
N PRO A 213 23.14 -8.89 6.60
CA PRO A 213 24.50 -9.03 7.13
C PRO A 213 25.03 -7.77 7.83
N PHE A 214 24.25 -6.70 7.88
CA PHE A 214 24.57 -5.42 8.53
C PHE A 214 23.39 -4.92 9.36
N CYS A 215 22.84 -5.78 10.20
CA CYS A 215 21.52 -5.59 10.79
C CYS A 215 21.38 -4.35 11.68
N GLY A 216 22.47 -3.82 12.22
CA GLY A 216 22.44 -2.64 13.08
C GLY A 216 21.44 -2.78 14.23
N THR A 217 20.36 -2.02 14.19
CA THR A 217 19.27 -2.09 15.20
C THR A 217 18.14 -3.05 14.81
N GLY A 218 18.31 -3.83 13.74
CA GLY A 218 17.39 -4.88 13.32
C GLY A 218 16.17 -4.41 12.53
N GLY A 219 16.23 -3.26 11.88
CA GLY A 219 15.07 -2.71 11.15
C GLY A 219 14.49 -3.67 10.13
N ILE A 220 15.31 -4.22 9.23
CA ILE A 220 14.89 -5.19 8.19
C ILE A 220 14.45 -6.51 8.84
N ALA A 221 15.18 -6.99 9.84
CA ALA A 221 14.86 -8.24 10.52
C ALA A 221 13.49 -8.20 11.22
N ILE A 222 13.15 -7.06 11.85
CA ILE A 222 11.83 -6.82 12.46
C ILE A 222 10.75 -6.94 11.40
N GLU A 223 10.90 -6.23 10.28
CA GLU A 223 9.88 -6.18 9.23
C GLU A 223 9.71 -7.55 8.52
N ALA A 224 10.80 -8.30 8.35
CA ALA A 224 10.74 -9.68 7.85
C ALA A 224 9.95 -10.58 8.82
N SER A 225 10.25 -10.52 10.11
CA SER A 225 9.54 -11.28 11.14
C SER A 225 8.06 -10.90 11.22
N MET A 226 7.72 -9.62 11.09
CA MET A 226 6.33 -9.13 11.04
C MET A 226 5.55 -9.69 9.84
N LEU A 227 6.22 -9.92 8.72
CA LEU A 227 5.64 -10.55 7.51
C LEU A 227 5.67 -12.09 7.57
N GLY A 228 6.06 -12.69 8.68
CA GLY A 228 6.15 -14.13 8.84
C GLY A 228 7.22 -14.78 7.95
N VAL A 229 8.31 -14.06 7.66
CA VAL A 229 9.49 -14.55 6.95
C VAL A 229 10.62 -14.74 7.95
N GLU A 230 11.42 -15.79 7.78
CA GLU A 230 12.60 -15.98 8.63
C GLU A 230 13.58 -14.82 8.44
N ALA A 231 14.04 -14.22 9.55
CA ALA A 231 15.06 -13.19 9.55
C ALA A 231 16.41 -13.77 10.01
N LEU A 232 17.41 -13.71 9.11
CA LEU A 232 18.79 -14.11 9.41
C LEU A 232 19.64 -12.83 9.44
N ALA A 233 19.95 -12.38 10.64
CA ALA A 233 20.58 -11.09 10.85
C ALA A 233 21.98 -11.23 11.46
N SER A 234 22.94 -10.42 11.03
CA SER A 234 24.27 -10.39 11.65
C SER A 234 24.85 -8.98 11.68
N ASP A 235 25.77 -8.76 12.61
CA ASP A 235 26.56 -7.54 12.71
C ASP A 235 27.94 -7.86 13.33
N LEU A 236 28.94 -7.05 13.05
CA LEU A 236 30.25 -7.13 13.68
C LEU A 236 30.27 -6.67 15.16
N ASP A 237 29.42 -5.67 15.48
CA ASP A 237 29.30 -5.10 16.82
C ASP A 237 28.32 -5.93 17.66
N SER A 238 28.82 -6.58 18.72
CA SER A 238 28.00 -7.38 19.63
C SER A 238 26.83 -6.58 20.24
N ARG A 239 26.98 -5.26 20.44
CA ARG A 239 25.92 -4.41 20.97
C ARG A 239 24.76 -4.27 19.96
N MET A 240 25.05 -4.30 18.65
CA MET A 240 24.01 -4.31 17.61
C MET A 240 23.28 -5.65 17.61
N VAL A 241 24.01 -6.76 17.73
CA VAL A 241 23.42 -8.10 17.84
C VAL A 241 22.48 -8.21 19.04
N GLU A 242 22.94 -7.84 20.22
CA GLU A 242 22.15 -7.84 21.46
C GLU A 242 20.91 -6.91 21.33
N GLY A 243 21.11 -5.72 20.77
CA GLY A 243 20.05 -4.75 20.54
C GLY A 243 19.01 -5.24 19.52
N THR A 244 19.46 -5.90 18.47
CA THR A 244 18.56 -6.51 17.47
C THR A 244 17.72 -7.65 18.08
N ILE A 245 18.32 -8.51 18.91
CA ILE A 245 17.59 -9.56 19.63
C ILE A 245 16.52 -8.94 20.53
N ALA A 246 16.87 -7.90 21.30
CA ALA A 246 15.91 -7.20 22.16
C ALA A 246 14.75 -6.59 21.37
N ASN A 247 15.06 -5.96 20.24
CA ASN A 247 14.06 -5.33 19.38
C ASN A 247 13.14 -6.36 18.69
N LEU A 248 13.67 -7.51 18.25
CA LEU A 248 12.86 -8.60 17.69
C LEU A 248 11.91 -9.20 18.72
N GLY A 249 12.39 -9.45 19.94
CA GLY A 249 11.55 -9.90 21.04
C GLY A 249 10.43 -8.91 21.39
N TRP A 250 10.72 -7.62 21.36
CA TRP A 250 9.75 -6.57 21.59
C TRP A 250 8.70 -6.45 20.47
N ALA A 251 9.13 -6.55 19.21
CA ALA A 251 8.26 -6.42 18.04
C ALA A 251 7.24 -7.57 17.93
N ASN A 252 7.54 -8.72 18.54
CA ASN A 252 6.66 -9.89 18.60
C ASN A 252 6.12 -10.34 17.22
N GLY A 253 6.98 -10.31 16.21
CA GLY A 253 6.66 -10.82 14.87
C GLY A 253 6.45 -12.34 14.87
N THR A 254 5.73 -12.84 13.86
CA THR A 254 5.39 -14.28 13.74
C THR A 254 6.45 -15.10 13.02
N GLY A 255 7.34 -14.46 12.26
CA GLY A 255 8.45 -15.11 11.56
C GLY A 255 9.58 -15.50 12.51
N PRO A 256 10.21 -16.67 12.30
CA PRO A 256 11.38 -17.05 13.06
C PRO A 256 12.54 -16.10 12.81
N HIS A 257 13.47 -16.01 13.75
CA HIS A 257 14.65 -15.18 13.58
C HIS A 257 15.87 -15.77 14.25
N ARG A 258 17.02 -15.52 13.66
CA ARG A 258 18.35 -15.85 14.20
C ARG A 258 19.24 -14.64 14.03
N VAL A 259 19.95 -14.27 15.08
CA VAL A 259 20.85 -13.11 15.09
C VAL A 259 22.21 -13.54 15.61
N GLU A 260 23.25 -13.34 14.83
CA GLU A 260 24.60 -13.80 15.17
C GLU A 260 25.63 -12.68 14.96
N ARG A 261 26.71 -12.76 15.78
CA ARG A 261 27.86 -11.91 15.55
C ARG A 261 28.73 -12.47 14.45
N CYS A 262 28.73 -11.87 13.29
CA CYS A 262 29.47 -12.36 12.13
C CYS A 262 29.88 -11.24 11.21
N SER A 263 31.01 -11.40 10.53
CA SER A 263 31.34 -10.55 9.36
C SER A 263 30.49 -10.92 8.17
N ALA A 264 30.09 -9.93 7.37
CA ALA A 264 29.37 -10.15 6.12
C ALA A 264 30.13 -11.09 5.15
N ASP A 265 31.47 -11.07 5.18
CA ASP A 265 32.30 -11.96 4.37
C ASP A 265 32.17 -13.43 4.77
N SER A 266 31.80 -13.71 6.02
CA SER A 266 31.74 -15.05 6.63
C SER A 266 30.31 -15.52 6.93
N ILE A 267 29.29 -14.85 6.41
CA ILE A 267 27.87 -15.22 6.67
C ILE A 267 27.55 -16.65 6.26
N HIS A 268 28.23 -17.18 5.23
CA HIS A 268 28.07 -18.55 4.77
C HIS A 268 28.52 -19.59 5.79
N GLU A 269 29.41 -19.25 6.72
CA GLU A 269 29.88 -20.13 7.81
C GLU A 269 28.79 -20.27 8.88
N VAL A 270 27.99 -19.22 9.08
CA VAL A 270 26.93 -19.16 10.09
C VAL A 270 25.59 -19.69 9.57
N TRP A 271 25.18 -19.22 8.40
CA TRP A 271 23.86 -19.55 7.85
C TRP A 271 23.90 -20.74 6.89
N GLY A 272 25.09 -21.14 6.43
CA GLY A 272 25.24 -22.18 5.43
C GLY A 272 24.69 -21.76 4.05
N LYS A 273 24.32 -22.76 3.26
CA LYS A 273 23.73 -22.52 1.94
C LYS A 273 22.21 -22.31 2.06
N ILE A 274 21.75 -21.10 1.79
CA ILE A 274 20.34 -20.75 1.85
C ILE A 274 19.78 -20.76 0.42
N GLU A 275 18.80 -21.64 0.15
CA GLU A 275 18.31 -21.89 -1.22
C GLU A 275 17.42 -20.77 -1.77
N ARG A 276 16.71 -20.01 -0.92
CA ARG A 276 15.81 -18.92 -1.29
C ARG A 276 15.89 -17.76 -0.30
N CYS A 277 16.98 -17.02 -0.34
CA CYS A 277 17.11 -15.77 0.41
C CYS A 277 17.07 -14.56 -0.51
N SER A 278 16.75 -13.42 0.07
CA SER A 278 16.89 -12.09 -0.52
C SER A 278 17.77 -11.24 0.37
N PHE A 279 18.65 -10.47 -0.23
CA PHE A 279 19.57 -9.53 0.41
C PHE A 279 19.06 -8.12 0.27
#